data_d2ec1b8c9c513067b9d1781166e7873b
#
_entry.id   d2ec1b8c9c513067b9d1781166e7873b
#
_cell.length_a   1.000
_cell.length_b   1.000
_cell.length_c   1.000
_cell.angle_alpha   90.00
_cell.angle_beta   90.00
_cell.angle_gamma   90.00
#
_symmetry.space_group_name_H-M   'P 1'
#
loop_
_entity.id
_entity.type
_entity.pdbx_description
1 polymer ?
#
loop_
_entity_poly.entity_id
_entity_poly.type
_entity_poly.pdbx_seq_one_letter_code
_entity_poly.pdbx_strand_id
1 'polypeptide(L)'
;MALSSTSLSSIELVQPEIENTIQQAEKSLERFQENRDSGEDLQNCIDYLNQLRGIFVLVEVQGCVLLCQESVNLANEVPVGASDDKNTLLTNLSNAIFILRRYTEYFCQHKTDFPELLLPIINELRIARKAKPFPESHFFDLTPNQHFDATTLLNDNDTSALDDFEHHAKRFRHMYQVGLLDLLREKNTDISLRLINRAAKGCTRICYDKPMAEFWSLVVIL
;
A
#
# COMPACT_ATOMS: atom_id res chain seq x y z
N MET A 1 5.79 -6.79 -0.82
CA MET A 1 6.70 -7.40 -1.82
C MET A 1 8.08 -7.58 -1.19
N ALA A 2 8.73 -8.72 -1.35
CA ALA A 2 10.12 -8.87 -0.94
C ALA A 2 10.99 -8.13 -1.96
N LEU A 3 11.68 -7.08 -1.53
CA LEU A 3 12.64 -6.36 -2.34
C LEU A 3 13.78 -7.28 -2.77
N SER A 4 14.29 -7.10 -3.96
CA SER A 4 15.45 -7.86 -4.43
C SER A 4 16.66 -7.56 -3.51
N SER A 5 17.54 -8.55 -3.31
CA SER A 5 18.77 -8.36 -2.51
C SER A 5 19.64 -7.19 -3.00
N THR A 6 19.50 -6.82 -4.26
CA THR A 6 20.20 -5.70 -4.90
C THR A 6 19.64 -4.34 -4.45
N SER A 7 18.31 -4.22 -4.27
CA SER A 7 17.69 -2.96 -3.81
C SER A 7 17.98 -2.68 -2.33
N LEU A 8 18.11 -3.72 -1.52
CA LEU A 8 18.46 -3.58 -0.09
C LEU A 8 19.90 -3.09 0.13
N SER A 9 20.87 -3.58 -0.65
CA SER A 9 22.25 -3.08 -0.58
C SER A 9 22.38 -1.64 -1.12
N SER A 10 21.55 -1.28 -2.08
CA SER A 10 21.57 0.06 -2.68
C SER A 10 21.08 1.12 -1.69
N ILE A 11 20.09 0.81 -0.83
CA ILE A 11 19.55 1.79 0.10
C ILE A 11 20.52 2.09 1.24
N GLU A 12 21.30 1.11 1.71
CA GLU A 12 22.34 1.32 2.74
C GLU A 12 23.41 2.31 2.26
N LEU A 13 23.72 2.29 0.97
CA LEU A 13 24.70 3.21 0.36
C LEU A 13 24.17 4.64 0.26
N VAL A 14 22.86 4.81 0.03
CA VAL A 14 22.26 6.13 -0.18
C VAL A 14 21.59 6.69 1.10
N GLN A 15 21.53 5.90 2.19
CA GLN A 15 20.89 6.29 3.44
C GLN A 15 21.41 7.64 3.98
N PRO A 16 22.76 7.90 4.06
CA PRO A 16 23.26 9.17 4.57
C PRO A 16 22.80 10.35 3.73
N GLU A 17 22.69 10.17 2.40
CA GLU A 17 22.22 11.22 1.49
C GLU A 17 20.73 11.48 1.66
N ILE A 18 19.94 10.42 1.85
CA ILE A 18 18.50 10.54 2.15
C ILE A 18 18.29 11.33 3.44
N GLU A 19 18.99 10.96 4.53
CA GLU A 19 18.89 11.63 5.82
C GLU A 19 19.29 13.11 5.72
N ASN A 20 20.40 13.41 5.03
CA ASN A 20 20.86 14.78 4.80
C ASN A 20 19.82 15.58 3.99
N THR A 21 19.28 15.01 2.92
CA THR A 21 18.31 15.69 2.06
C THR A 21 16.98 15.94 2.78
N ILE A 22 16.51 14.98 3.61
CA ILE A 22 15.34 15.18 4.47
C ILE A 22 15.60 16.35 5.45
N GLN A 23 16.77 16.37 6.09
CA GLN A 23 17.12 17.46 7.02
C GLN A 23 17.18 18.82 6.31
N GLN A 24 17.63 18.88 5.06
CA GLN A 24 17.63 20.11 4.29
C GLN A 24 16.21 20.56 3.94
N ALA A 25 15.33 19.63 3.57
CA ALA A 25 13.92 19.92 3.32
C ALA A 25 13.23 20.47 4.58
N GLU A 26 13.47 19.87 5.75
CA GLU A 26 12.93 20.35 7.04
C GLU A 26 13.42 21.77 7.34
N LYS A 27 14.74 22.02 7.27
CA LYS A 27 15.31 23.35 7.54
C LYS A 27 14.78 24.42 6.58
N SER A 28 14.58 24.09 5.31
CA SER A 28 14.02 25.02 4.36
C SER A 28 12.55 25.34 4.67
N LEU A 29 11.78 24.33 5.09
CA LEU A 29 10.40 24.53 5.52
C LEU A 29 10.31 25.36 6.80
N GLU A 30 11.19 25.12 7.78
CA GLU A 30 11.29 25.93 9.02
C GLU A 30 11.57 27.41 8.72
N ARG A 31 12.56 27.70 7.86
CA ARG A 31 12.87 29.06 7.42
C ARG A 31 11.68 29.72 6.73
N PHE A 32 10.99 29.00 5.89
CA PHE A 32 9.77 29.50 5.26
C PHE A 32 8.66 29.79 6.29
N GLN A 33 8.54 28.96 7.34
CA GLN A 33 7.58 29.22 8.42
C GLN A 33 7.93 30.47 9.24
N GLU A 34 9.22 30.75 9.43
CA GLU A 34 9.71 31.95 10.09
C GLU A 34 9.54 33.22 9.23
N ASN A 35 9.78 33.09 7.93
CA ASN A 35 9.68 34.18 6.95
C ASN A 35 8.84 33.74 5.72
N ARG A 36 7.55 33.98 5.78
CA ARG A 36 6.60 33.57 4.76
C ARG A 36 6.70 34.29 3.41
N ASP A 37 7.45 35.40 3.37
CA ASP A 37 7.71 36.14 2.15
C ASP A 37 8.85 35.50 1.33
N SER A 38 9.62 34.58 1.94
CA SER A 38 10.72 33.86 1.29
C SER A 38 10.21 32.71 0.42
N GLY A 39 9.71 33.02 -0.76
CA GLY A 39 9.33 31.98 -1.74
C GLY A 39 10.50 31.04 -2.12
N GLU A 40 11.75 31.53 -1.96
CA GLU A 40 12.96 30.73 -2.22
C GLU A 40 13.09 29.54 -1.25
N ASP A 41 12.81 29.74 0.04
CA ASP A 41 12.90 28.65 1.03
C ASP A 41 11.85 27.56 0.77
N LEU A 42 10.63 27.95 0.37
CA LEU A 42 9.61 26.98 -0.03
C LEU A 42 10.04 26.22 -1.30
N GLN A 43 10.60 26.93 -2.28
CA GLN A 43 11.10 26.29 -3.51
C GLN A 43 12.25 25.31 -3.20
N ASN A 44 13.17 25.67 -2.34
CA ASN A 44 14.24 24.78 -1.90
C ASN A 44 13.69 23.51 -1.24
N CYS A 45 12.65 23.64 -0.39
CA CYS A 45 11.98 22.47 0.18
C CYS A 45 11.37 21.57 -0.90
N ILE A 46 10.70 22.14 -1.91
CA ILE A 46 10.14 21.41 -3.05
C ILE A 46 11.24 20.69 -3.83
N ASP A 47 12.37 21.33 -4.07
CA ASP A 47 13.49 20.76 -4.81
C ASP A 47 14.10 19.57 -4.06
N TYR A 48 14.28 19.67 -2.74
CA TYR A 48 14.74 18.54 -1.91
C TYR A 48 13.73 17.38 -1.89
N LEU A 49 12.43 17.65 -1.83
CA LEU A 49 11.40 16.61 -1.92
C LEU A 49 11.41 15.91 -3.28
N ASN A 50 11.65 16.65 -4.37
CA ASN A 50 11.80 16.07 -5.70
C ASN A 50 13.07 15.23 -5.83
N GLN A 51 14.18 15.66 -5.22
CA GLN A 51 15.42 14.88 -5.14
C GLN A 51 15.21 13.56 -4.40
N LEU A 52 14.56 13.61 -3.22
CA LEU A 52 14.17 12.43 -2.44
C LEU A 52 13.29 11.49 -3.26
N ARG A 53 12.30 12.03 -3.96
CA ARG A 53 11.45 11.24 -4.86
C ARG A 53 12.28 10.50 -5.91
N GLY A 54 13.26 11.17 -6.52
CA GLY A 54 14.15 10.55 -7.48
C GLY A 54 14.95 9.40 -6.88
N ILE A 55 15.49 9.57 -5.67
CA ILE A 55 16.22 8.52 -4.95
C ILE A 55 15.28 7.33 -4.66
N PHE A 56 14.07 7.58 -4.13
CA PHE A 56 13.11 6.52 -3.81
C PHE A 56 12.61 5.76 -5.04
N VAL A 57 12.53 6.40 -6.21
CA VAL A 57 12.27 5.71 -7.49
C VAL A 57 13.39 4.72 -7.82
N LEU A 58 14.66 5.12 -7.64
CA LEU A 58 15.82 4.26 -7.93
C LEU A 58 15.91 3.05 -6.97
N VAL A 59 15.49 3.22 -5.74
CA VAL A 59 15.50 2.14 -4.73
C VAL A 59 14.16 1.40 -4.63
N GLU A 60 13.20 1.71 -5.50
CA GLU A 60 11.91 1.02 -5.64
C GLU A 60 10.99 1.08 -4.40
N VAL A 61 11.10 2.14 -3.56
CA VAL A 61 10.24 2.34 -2.38
C VAL A 61 9.02 3.18 -2.76
N GLN A 62 8.00 2.52 -3.29
CA GLN A 62 6.83 3.18 -3.90
C GLN A 62 6.04 4.08 -2.95
N GLY A 63 5.89 3.68 -1.67
CA GLY A 63 5.19 4.47 -0.67
C GLY A 63 5.85 5.84 -0.45
N CYS A 64 7.19 5.88 -0.35
CA CYS A 64 7.95 7.12 -0.22
C CYS A 64 7.89 7.98 -1.48
N VAL A 65 7.91 7.36 -2.67
CA VAL A 65 7.74 8.09 -3.95
C VAL A 65 6.41 8.84 -3.95
N LEU A 66 5.33 8.16 -3.58
CA LEU A 66 3.99 8.75 -3.57
C LEU A 66 3.86 9.84 -2.49
N LEU A 67 4.42 9.61 -1.29
CA LEU A 67 4.41 10.62 -0.22
C LEU A 67 5.17 11.88 -0.63
N CYS A 68 6.36 11.76 -1.22
CA CYS A 68 7.11 12.90 -1.74
C CYS A 68 6.31 13.64 -2.83
N GLN A 69 5.68 12.91 -3.75
CA GLN A 69 4.86 13.51 -4.81
C GLN A 69 3.68 14.32 -4.25
N GLU A 70 2.93 13.77 -3.29
CA GLU A 70 1.80 14.48 -2.70
C GLU A 70 2.25 15.64 -1.82
N SER A 71 3.43 15.53 -1.18
CA SER A 71 4.04 16.63 -0.43
C SER A 71 4.45 17.79 -1.35
N VAL A 72 5.07 17.51 -2.49
CA VAL A 72 5.39 18.51 -3.53
C VAL A 72 4.10 19.16 -4.05
N ASN A 73 3.09 18.35 -4.35
CA ASN A 73 1.81 18.87 -4.81
C ASN A 73 1.16 19.81 -3.79
N LEU A 74 1.22 19.46 -2.48
CA LEU A 74 0.71 20.32 -1.41
C LEU A 74 1.53 21.61 -1.28
N ALA A 75 2.87 21.50 -1.31
CA ALA A 75 3.76 22.66 -1.20
C ALA A 75 3.52 23.70 -2.32
N ASN A 76 3.24 23.23 -3.53
CA ASN A 76 2.89 24.13 -4.64
C ASN A 76 1.55 24.89 -4.47
N GLU A 77 0.68 24.43 -3.58
CA GLU A 77 -0.59 25.10 -3.26
C GLU A 77 -0.46 26.08 -2.08
N VAL A 78 0.69 26.09 -1.40
CA VAL A 78 0.96 27.04 -0.31
C VAL A 78 1.25 28.41 -0.90
N PRO A 79 0.43 29.44 -0.59
CA PRO A 79 0.69 30.79 -1.11
C PRO A 79 1.83 31.44 -0.34
N VAL A 80 2.73 32.08 -1.08
CA VAL A 80 3.77 32.95 -0.54
C VAL A 80 3.13 34.27 -0.08
N GLY A 81 3.53 34.78 1.08
CA GLY A 81 3.05 36.07 1.61
C GLY A 81 1.63 36.06 2.20
N ALA A 82 0.96 34.92 2.30
CA ALA A 82 -0.39 34.86 2.88
C ALA A 82 -0.34 34.70 4.41
N SER A 83 -1.16 35.51 5.09
CA SER A 83 -1.37 35.41 6.54
C SER A 83 -2.19 34.16 6.93
N ASP A 84 -2.04 33.76 8.15
CA ASP A 84 -2.62 32.75 9.05
C ASP A 84 -3.58 31.65 8.57
N ASP A 85 -4.42 31.85 7.58
CA ASP A 85 -5.48 30.89 7.20
C ASP A 85 -4.98 29.57 6.59
N LYS A 86 -3.68 29.44 6.33
CA LYS A 86 -3.09 28.26 5.70
C LYS A 86 -2.02 27.55 6.51
N ASN A 87 -2.00 27.75 7.82
CA ASN A 87 -1.14 27.00 8.74
C ASN A 87 -1.38 25.50 8.65
N THR A 88 -2.60 25.05 8.34
CA THR A 88 -2.96 23.66 8.18
C THR A 88 -2.17 22.96 7.05
N LEU A 89 -1.96 23.64 5.90
CA LEU A 89 -1.18 23.08 4.80
C LEU A 89 0.29 22.89 5.20
N LEU A 90 0.88 23.88 5.89
CA LEU A 90 2.25 23.81 6.37
C LEU A 90 2.43 22.77 7.48
N THR A 91 1.44 22.68 8.38
CA THR A 91 1.44 21.65 9.42
C THR A 91 1.39 20.25 8.80
N ASN A 92 0.54 20.03 7.81
CA ASN A 92 0.45 18.77 7.11
C ASN A 92 1.74 18.45 6.34
N LEU A 93 2.38 19.46 5.73
CA LEU A 93 3.65 19.29 5.04
C LEU A 93 4.78 18.92 6.02
N SER A 94 4.87 19.61 7.16
CA SER A 94 5.85 19.30 8.22
C SER A 94 5.64 17.88 8.76
N ASN A 95 4.38 17.50 9.00
CA ASN A 95 4.04 16.15 9.45
C ASN A 95 4.42 15.09 8.41
N ALA A 96 4.19 15.36 7.12
CA ALA A 96 4.56 14.45 6.04
C ALA A 96 6.08 14.23 5.98
N ILE A 97 6.90 15.28 6.10
CA ILE A 97 8.37 15.18 6.11
C ILE A 97 8.84 14.41 7.35
N PHE A 98 8.24 14.68 8.51
CA PHE A 98 8.53 13.94 9.74
C PHE A 98 8.21 12.44 9.60
N ILE A 99 7.05 12.10 9.07
CA ILE A 99 6.65 10.69 8.81
C ILE A 99 7.58 10.05 7.78
N LEU A 100 7.97 10.78 6.72
CA LEU A 100 8.92 10.29 5.72
C LEU A 100 10.26 9.90 6.37
N ARG A 101 10.79 10.74 7.28
CA ARG A 101 12.00 10.43 8.05
C ARG A 101 11.82 9.15 8.87
N ARG A 102 10.75 9.08 9.65
CA ARG A 102 10.48 7.91 10.50
C ARG A 102 10.31 6.63 9.71
N TYR A 103 9.63 6.72 8.59
CA TYR A 103 9.44 5.56 7.72
C TYR A 103 10.77 5.11 7.09
N THR A 104 11.63 6.05 6.68
CA THR A 104 12.94 5.73 6.12
C THR A 104 13.83 5.04 7.16
N GLU A 105 13.86 5.53 8.42
CA GLU A 105 14.55 4.89 9.54
C GLU A 105 14.03 3.45 9.76
N TYR A 106 12.71 3.29 9.81
CA TYR A 106 12.06 1.98 9.96
C TYR A 106 12.43 1.03 8.82
N PHE A 107 12.35 1.51 7.58
CA PHE A 107 12.67 0.73 6.40
C PHE A 107 14.14 0.26 6.40
N CYS A 108 15.09 1.13 6.75
CA CYS A 108 16.51 0.78 6.85
C CYS A 108 16.77 -0.29 7.93
N GLN A 109 16.04 -0.26 9.04
CA GLN A 109 16.18 -1.24 10.13
C GLN A 109 15.57 -2.61 9.79
N HIS A 110 14.38 -2.61 9.22
CA HIS A 110 13.59 -3.83 9.00
C HIS A 110 13.74 -4.42 7.60
N LYS A 111 14.26 -3.65 6.64
CA LYS A 111 14.47 -4.06 5.24
C LYS A 111 13.20 -4.58 4.56
N THR A 112 12.04 -4.11 5.01
CA THR A 112 10.73 -4.51 4.50
C THR A 112 9.91 -3.27 4.22
N ASP A 113 9.39 -3.15 2.99
CA ASP A 113 8.54 -2.04 2.58
C ASP A 113 7.07 -2.36 2.90
N PHE A 114 6.43 -1.47 3.66
CA PHE A 114 5.01 -1.50 3.99
C PHE A 114 4.37 -0.17 3.60
N PRO A 115 4.19 0.08 2.29
CA PRO A 115 3.68 1.36 1.80
C PRO A 115 2.30 1.72 2.36
N GLU A 116 1.53 0.73 2.82
CA GLU A 116 0.23 0.92 3.45
C GLU A 116 0.31 1.80 4.71
N LEU A 117 1.44 1.78 5.42
CA LEU A 117 1.65 2.62 6.61
C LEU A 117 1.70 4.12 6.27
N LEU A 118 2.04 4.47 5.04
CA LEU A 118 2.09 5.85 4.57
C LEU A 118 0.74 6.33 4.00
N LEU A 119 -0.20 5.44 3.72
CA LEU A 119 -1.47 5.78 3.10
C LEU A 119 -2.31 6.80 3.91
N PRO A 120 -2.40 6.74 5.24
CA PRO A 120 -3.14 7.73 6.03
C PRO A 120 -2.60 9.15 5.81
N ILE A 121 -1.28 9.36 5.95
CA ILE A 121 -0.68 10.69 5.76
C ILE A 121 -0.81 11.17 4.31
N ILE A 122 -0.64 10.29 3.34
CA ILE A 122 -0.86 10.60 1.92
C ILE A 122 -2.29 11.10 1.70
N ASN A 123 -3.28 10.43 2.31
CA ASN A 123 -4.67 10.83 2.21
C ASN A 123 -4.97 12.15 2.94
N GLU A 124 -4.31 12.44 4.07
CA GLU A 124 -4.40 13.75 4.74
C GLU A 124 -3.92 14.88 3.82
N LEU A 125 -2.78 14.71 3.14
CA LEU A 125 -2.27 15.68 2.16
C LEU A 125 -3.25 15.90 1.01
N ARG A 126 -3.85 14.82 0.50
CA ARG A 126 -4.84 14.88 -0.58
C ARG A 126 -6.12 15.58 -0.16
N ILE A 127 -6.63 15.27 1.03
CA ILE A 127 -7.83 15.91 1.59
C ILE A 127 -7.58 17.42 1.79
N ALA A 128 -6.41 17.81 2.31
CA ALA A 128 -6.03 19.21 2.48
C ALA A 128 -6.04 19.98 1.17
N ARG A 129 -5.73 19.31 0.05
CA ARG A 129 -5.78 19.83 -1.33
C ARG A 129 -7.15 19.67 -1.99
N LYS A 130 -8.14 19.16 -1.28
CA LYS A 130 -9.48 18.82 -1.84
C LYS A 130 -9.41 17.78 -2.97
N ALA A 131 -8.35 16.97 -3.00
CA ALA A 131 -8.22 15.84 -3.93
C ALA A 131 -8.89 14.59 -3.35
N LYS A 132 -9.35 13.70 -4.22
CA LYS A 132 -9.97 12.44 -3.81
C LYS A 132 -8.95 11.55 -3.09
N PRO A 133 -9.24 11.06 -1.86
CA PRO A 133 -8.34 10.14 -1.17
C PRO A 133 -8.21 8.81 -1.92
N PHE A 134 -7.08 8.14 -1.75
CA PHE A 134 -6.87 6.80 -2.26
C PHE A 134 -7.62 5.78 -1.40
N PRO A 135 -8.12 4.70 -1.99
CA PRO A 135 -8.73 3.59 -1.24
C PRO A 135 -7.68 2.88 -0.38
N GLU A 136 -8.12 2.22 0.69
CA GLU A 136 -7.23 1.43 1.57
C GLU A 136 -6.45 0.34 0.82
N SER A 137 -7.02 -0.15 -0.28
CA SER A 137 -6.40 -1.15 -1.16
C SER A 137 -5.41 -0.57 -2.17
N HIS A 138 -5.03 0.71 -2.08
CA HIS A 138 -4.23 1.39 -3.12
C HIS A 138 -2.89 0.71 -3.40
N PHE A 139 -2.21 0.23 -2.37
CA PHE A 139 -0.93 -0.47 -2.50
C PHE A 139 -1.08 -1.99 -2.60
N PHE A 140 -2.31 -2.47 -2.54
CA PHE A 140 -2.61 -3.89 -2.62
C PHE A 140 -2.68 -4.30 -4.09
N ASP A 141 -1.53 -4.65 -4.64
CA ASP A 141 -1.45 -5.13 -6.02
C ASP A 141 -1.82 -6.61 -6.05
N LEU A 142 -3.08 -6.88 -6.39
CA LEU A 142 -3.61 -8.21 -6.66
C LEU A 142 -3.38 -8.66 -8.10
N THR A 143 -2.56 -7.92 -8.88
CA THR A 143 -2.20 -8.47 -10.19
C THR A 143 -1.46 -9.78 -9.93
N PRO A 144 -2.08 -10.92 -10.19
CA PRO A 144 -1.38 -12.19 -10.11
C PRO A 144 -0.29 -12.13 -11.18
N ASN A 145 0.97 -11.97 -10.76
CA ASN A 145 2.14 -12.08 -11.65
C ASN A 145 2.28 -13.50 -12.25
N GLN A 146 1.34 -14.35 -11.96
CA GLN A 146 1.11 -15.62 -12.60
C GLN A 146 -0.31 -15.58 -13.14
N HIS A 147 -0.49 -15.82 -14.42
CA HIS A 147 -1.73 -16.38 -14.93
C HIS A 147 -2.05 -17.55 -14.01
N PHE A 148 -2.94 -17.30 -13.06
CA PHE A 148 -3.45 -18.34 -12.19
C PHE A 148 -4.33 -19.19 -13.11
N ASP A 149 -3.69 -20.17 -13.71
CA ASP A 149 -4.38 -21.13 -14.52
C ASP A 149 -5.26 -21.91 -13.56
N ALA A 150 -6.54 -21.53 -13.47
CA ALA A 150 -7.54 -22.26 -12.67
C ALA A 150 -7.52 -23.77 -13.03
N THR A 151 -6.98 -24.09 -14.22
CA THR A 151 -6.76 -25.46 -14.69
C THR A 151 -5.70 -26.21 -13.88
N THR A 152 -4.71 -25.53 -13.29
CA THR A 152 -3.70 -26.21 -12.45
C THR A 152 -4.23 -26.68 -11.10
N LEU A 153 -5.36 -26.13 -10.64
CA LEU A 153 -6.08 -26.62 -9.44
C LEU A 153 -7.04 -27.76 -9.72
N LEU A 154 -7.30 -28.03 -10.99
CA LEU A 154 -8.17 -29.10 -11.43
C LEU A 154 -7.30 -30.27 -11.88
N ASN A 155 -7.22 -31.33 -11.10
CA ASN A 155 -6.78 -32.62 -11.61
C ASN A 155 -7.78 -33.09 -12.65
N ASP A 156 -7.31 -33.44 -13.85
CA ASP A 156 -8.08 -33.83 -15.04
C ASP A 156 -9.12 -34.97 -14.84
N ASN A 157 -9.22 -35.53 -13.66
CA ASN A 157 -10.07 -36.72 -13.41
C ASN A 157 -11.44 -36.40 -12.80
N ASP A 158 -11.82 -35.13 -12.58
CA ASP A 158 -13.04 -34.79 -11.82
C ASP A 158 -14.15 -34.11 -12.69
N THR A 159 -14.26 -34.44 -13.97
CA THR A 159 -15.33 -33.95 -14.84
C THR A 159 -16.71 -34.54 -14.54
N SER A 160 -16.81 -35.52 -13.65
CA SER A 160 -18.10 -36.15 -13.27
C SER A 160 -18.92 -35.35 -12.24
N ALA A 161 -18.40 -34.22 -11.76
CA ALA A 161 -19.05 -33.44 -10.68
C ALA A 161 -20.11 -32.41 -11.15
N LEU A 162 -20.42 -32.36 -12.45
CA LEU A 162 -21.34 -31.35 -13.01
C LEU A 162 -22.82 -31.71 -12.88
N ASP A 163 -23.16 -32.99 -12.62
CA ASP A 163 -24.56 -33.45 -12.61
C ASP A 163 -25.31 -33.05 -11.31
N ASP A 164 -24.61 -32.60 -10.23
CA ASP A 164 -25.25 -32.24 -8.96
C ASP A 164 -24.74 -30.89 -8.40
N PHE A 165 -24.68 -29.85 -9.28
CA PHE A 165 -24.21 -28.51 -8.93
C PHE A 165 -24.88 -27.97 -7.67
N GLU A 166 -26.19 -28.12 -7.54
CA GLU A 166 -26.95 -27.53 -6.43
C GLU A 166 -26.57 -28.21 -5.09
N HIS A 167 -26.40 -29.53 -5.08
CA HIS A 167 -26.02 -30.26 -3.89
C HIS A 167 -24.58 -29.89 -3.44
N HIS A 168 -23.64 -29.84 -4.38
CA HIS A 168 -22.25 -29.46 -4.10
C HIS A 168 -22.16 -28.00 -3.63
N ALA A 169 -22.87 -27.09 -4.25
CA ALA A 169 -22.90 -25.69 -3.87
C ALA A 169 -23.43 -25.48 -2.44
N LYS A 170 -24.51 -26.18 -2.07
CA LYS A 170 -25.05 -26.17 -0.70
C LYS A 170 -24.06 -26.72 0.32
N ARG A 171 -23.36 -27.80 -0.01
CA ARG A 171 -22.33 -28.42 0.85
C ARG A 171 -21.14 -27.49 1.07
N PHE A 172 -20.57 -26.90 0.00
CA PHE A 172 -19.43 -25.99 0.11
C PHE A 172 -19.82 -24.70 0.83
N ARG A 173 -21.00 -24.16 0.58
CA ARG A 173 -21.52 -23.01 1.33
C ARG A 173 -21.59 -23.31 2.82
N HIS A 174 -22.12 -24.46 3.20
CA HIS A 174 -22.20 -24.85 4.61
C HIS A 174 -20.81 -25.01 5.24
N MET A 175 -19.87 -25.64 4.55
CA MET A 175 -18.47 -25.78 5.01
C MET A 175 -17.83 -24.39 5.22
N TYR A 176 -18.00 -23.47 4.27
CA TYR A 176 -17.48 -22.12 4.36
C TYR A 176 -18.09 -21.36 5.57
N GLN A 177 -19.40 -21.44 5.74
CA GLN A 177 -20.11 -20.78 6.85
C GLN A 177 -19.64 -21.30 8.21
N VAL A 178 -19.46 -22.61 8.36
CA VAL A 178 -18.96 -23.21 9.61
C VAL A 178 -17.53 -22.76 9.88
N GLY A 179 -16.65 -22.83 8.89
CA GLY A 179 -15.26 -22.39 9.02
C GLY A 179 -15.17 -20.91 9.36
N LEU A 180 -15.94 -20.05 8.68
CA LEU A 180 -15.97 -18.62 8.95
C LEU A 180 -16.49 -18.30 10.36
N LEU A 181 -17.55 -19.00 10.80
CA LEU A 181 -18.11 -18.79 12.14
C LEU A 181 -17.13 -19.17 13.24
N ASP A 182 -16.40 -20.28 13.08
CA ASP A 182 -15.39 -20.72 14.04
C ASP A 182 -14.17 -19.79 14.03
N LEU A 183 -13.77 -19.28 12.85
CA LEU A 183 -12.72 -18.28 12.71
C LEU A 183 -13.08 -16.97 13.44
N LEU A 184 -14.31 -16.45 13.23
CA LEU A 184 -14.81 -15.25 13.92
C LEU A 184 -14.94 -15.42 15.44
N ARG A 185 -15.06 -16.66 15.92
CA ARG A 185 -15.10 -16.98 17.34
C ARG A 185 -13.71 -17.32 17.92
N GLU A 186 -12.68 -17.18 17.11
CA GLU A 186 -11.29 -17.52 17.47
C GLU A 186 -11.12 -18.98 17.95
N LYS A 187 -11.97 -19.87 17.47
CA LYS A 187 -11.91 -21.30 17.79
C LYS A 187 -11.16 -22.04 16.70
N ASN A 188 -10.08 -22.74 17.10
CA ASN A 188 -9.34 -23.66 16.22
C ASN A 188 -9.01 -23.05 14.83
N THR A 189 -8.34 -21.91 14.82
CA THR A 189 -8.05 -21.09 13.63
C THR A 189 -7.51 -21.92 12.46
N ASP A 190 -6.57 -22.85 12.71
CA ASP A 190 -5.98 -23.71 11.67
C ASP A 190 -7.01 -24.63 11.00
N ILE A 191 -7.91 -25.21 11.79
CA ILE A 191 -8.96 -26.11 11.27
C ILE A 191 -9.96 -25.27 10.46
N SER A 192 -10.31 -24.10 10.96
CA SER A 192 -11.25 -23.18 10.31
C SER A 192 -10.72 -22.70 8.97
N LEU A 193 -9.45 -22.31 8.90
CA LEU A 193 -8.80 -21.90 7.66
C LEU A 193 -8.72 -23.05 6.64
N ARG A 194 -8.37 -24.27 7.08
CA ARG A 194 -8.38 -25.44 6.20
C ARG A 194 -9.77 -25.75 5.66
N LEU A 195 -10.80 -25.57 6.47
CA LEU A 195 -12.20 -25.78 6.06
C LEU A 195 -12.64 -24.75 5.01
N ILE A 196 -12.30 -23.47 5.25
CA ILE A 196 -12.56 -22.37 4.30
C ILE A 196 -11.83 -22.63 2.98
N ASN A 197 -10.53 -22.97 3.03
CA ASN A 197 -9.72 -23.24 1.84
C ASN A 197 -10.28 -24.44 1.05
N ARG A 198 -10.69 -25.50 1.74
CA ARG A 198 -11.31 -26.67 1.09
C ARG A 198 -12.65 -26.30 0.43
N ALA A 199 -13.46 -25.49 1.09
CA ALA A 199 -14.72 -25.01 0.52
C ALA A 199 -14.45 -24.12 -0.72
N ALA A 200 -13.50 -23.20 -0.64
CA ALA A 200 -13.11 -22.33 -1.74
C ALA A 200 -12.62 -23.12 -2.96
N LYS A 201 -11.73 -24.11 -2.77
CA LYS A 201 -11.31 -25.03 -3.84
C LYS A 201 -12.49 -25.78 -4.49
N GLY A 202 -13.46 -26.20 -3.68
CA GLY A 202 -14.69 -26.80 -4.20
C GLY A 202 -15.53 -25.82 -5.01
N CYS A 203 -15.67 -24.59 -4.52
CA CYS A 203 -16.39 -23.53 -5.25
C CYS A 203 -15.70 -23.15 -6.57
N THR A 204 -14.37 -23.08 -6.62
CA THR A 204 -13.62 -22.85 -7.86
C THR A 204 -13.95 -23.93 -8.89
N ARG A 205 -14.01 -25.20 -8.50
CA ARG A 205 -14.33 -26.31 -9.39
C ARG A 205 -15.73 -26.24 -9.97
N ILE A 206 -16.75 -25.99 -9.12
CA ILE A 206 -18.15 -25.92 -9.59
C ILE A 206 -18.47 -24.63 -10.36
N CYS A 207 -17.67 -23.57 -10.18
CA CYS A 207 -17.80 -22.31 -10.91
C CYS A 207 -16.88 -22.23 -12.13
N TYR A 208 -16.27 -23.36 -12.55
CA TYR A 208 -15.40 -23.38 -13.71
C TYR A 208 -16.07 -22.70 -14.92
N ASP A 209 -15.28 -21.90 -15.64
CA ASP A 209 -15.75 -21.11 -16.78
C ASP A 209 -16.77 -19.98 -16.46
N LYS A 210 -16.84 -19.55 -15.18
CA LYS A 210 -17.65 -18.41 -14.73
C LYS A 210 -16.79 -17.38 -14.00
N PRO A 211 -17.19 -16.08 -14.00
CA PRO A 211 -16.45 -15.01 -13.29
C PRO A 211 -16.24 -15.31 -11.80
N MET A 212 -17.13 -16.10 -11.19
CA MET A 212 -16.99 -16.51 -9.78
C MET A 212 -15.82 -17.48 -9.54
N ALA A 213 -15.30 -18.14 -10.54
CA ALA A 213 -14.13 -19.03 -10.38
C ALA A 213 -12.87 -18.24 -10.01
N GLU A 214 -12.67 -17.07 -10.62
CA GLU A 214 -11.56 -16.17 -10.29
C GLU A 214 -11.66 -15.68 -8.84
N PHE A 215 -12.85 -15.27 -8.42
CA PHE A 215 -13.09 -14.86 -7.02
C PHE A 215 -12.72 -15.98 -6.04
N TRP A 216 -13.21 -17.20 -6.25
CA TRP A 216 -12.92 -18.31 -5.36
C TRP A 216 -11.46 -18.76 -5.42
N SER A 217 -10.80 -18.63 -6.57
CA SER A 217 -9.35 -18.91 -6.68
C SER A 217 -8.52 -17.92 -5.85
N LEU A 218 -8.90 -16.64 -5.79
CA LEU A 218 -8.27 -15.66 -4.90
C LEU A 218 -8.45 -16.03 -3.42
N VAL A 219 -9.64 -16.49 -3.01
CA VAL A 219 -9.88 -16.95 -1.63
C VAL A 219 -9.03 -18.17 -1.27
N VAL A 220 -8.62 -18.99 -2.23
CA VAL A 220 -7.71 -20.13 -2.01
C VAL A 220 -6.27 -19.67 -1.73
N ILE A 221 -5.86 -18.54 -2.29
CA ILE A 221 -4.48 -18.00 -2.17
C ILE A 221 -4.30 -17.25 -0.85
N LEU A 222 -5.34 -16.57 -0.40
CA LEU A 222 -5.34 -15.86 0.90
C LEU A 222 -5.28 -16.83 2.07
#